data_1b98c1b761f5708763896fe123572acf
#
_entry.id   1b98c1b761f5708763896fe123572acf
#
_cell.length_a   1.000
_cell.length_b   1.000
_cell.length_c   1.000
_cell.angle_alpha   90.00
_cell.angle_beta   90.00
_cell.angle_gamma   90.00
#
_symmetry.space_group_name_H-M   'P 1'
#
loop_
_entity.id
_entity.type
_entity.pdbx_description
1 polymer ?
#
loop_
_entity_poly.entity_id
_entity_poly.type
_entity_poly.pdbx_seq_one_letter_code
_entity_poly.pdbx_strand_id
1 'polypeptide(L)'
;MKVSLIIPTYNKLPRLKLTVASIMGQKCPFEDFEVIFANDGSTDGTEEFLRNSSFPFNYRCIHSENKGRAGARNIAIESAENEILIFSDDDCILHPMFITEHLKEQREALKIVHGRIHNLSYLKFFEDPTNGTFYPDCDTGRPSDLLVKMCISEKDILQDFEARIGSCTKVTPFERVTEILLTQHNSTADWVSFNGGNTGVPKQWIEEAGGFDENFGTTWGCEDLEMGYRLYGMNKKFTYSPCAANYHISHYRKKLKGDHRSTLSYFYEKYKDEKILQLQDFVDEKIDLDKFVHGLL
;
A
#
# COMPACT_ATOMS: atom_id res chain seq x y z
N MET A 1 -1.49 23.27 0.05
CA MET A 1 -0.75 22.03 0.39
C MET A 1 -0.99 21.07 -0.74
N LYS A 2 0.09 20.57 -1.33
CA LYS A 2 0.08 19.61 -2.44
C LYS A 2 0.72 18.29 -1.99
N VAL A 3 0.46 17.21 -2.73
CA VAL A 3 1.00 15.89 -2.40
C VAL A 3 1.73 15.25 -3.57
N SER A 4 2.71 14.40 -3.27
CA SER A 4 3.33 13.46 -4.21
C SER A 4 2.83 12.05 -3.88
N LEU A 5 2.07 11.45 -4.79
CA LEU A 5 1.61 10.07 -4.69
C LEU A 5 2.72 9.15 -5.20
N ILE A 6 3.24 8.29 -4.32
CA ILE A 6 4.37 7.40 -4.57
C ILE A 6 3.86 5.99 -4.89
N ILE A 7 4.11 5.50 -6.10
CA ILE A 7 3.67 4.20 -6.59
C ILE A 7 4.88 3.38 -7.04
N PRO A 8 5.47 2.54 -6.18
CA PRO A 8 6.44 1.53 -6.62
C PRO A 8 5.71 0.48 -7.45
N THR A 9 6.32 0.01 -8.55
CA THR A 9 5.72 -1.03 -9.40
C THR A 9 6.76 -2.04 -9.87
N TYR A 10 6.38 -3.32 -9.85
CA TYR A 10 7.19 -4.42 -10.36
C TYR A 10 6.32 -5.56 -10.89
N ASN A 11 6.32 -5.76 -12.22
CA ASN A 11 5.64 -6.88 -12.90
C ASN A 11 4.16 -7.06 -12.50
N LYS A 12 3.38 -5.96 -12.54
CA LYS A 12 1.94 -5.95 -12.22
C LYS A 12 1.11 -5.10 -13.18
N LEU A 13 1.51 -4.99 -14.45
CA LEU A 13 0.89 -4.13 -15.44
C LEU A 13 -0.65 -4.17 -15.46
N PRO A 14 -1.34 -5.34 -15.43
CA PRO A 14 -2.81 -5.36 -15.44
C PRO A 14 -3.44 -4.67 -14.22
N ARG A 15 -2.81 -4.80 -13.04
CA ARG A 15 -3.28 -4.15 -11.81
C ARG A 15 -2.93 -2.67 -11.80
N LEU A 16 -1.72 -2.32 -12.22
CA LEU A 16 -1.29 -0.92 -12.35
C LEU A 16 -2.24 -0.10 -13.23
N LYS A 17 -2.75 -0.67 -14.32
CA LYS A 17 -3.75 -0.01 -15.17
C LYS A 17 -5.02 0.34 -14.39
N LEU A 18 -5.51 -0.54 -13.51
CA LEU A 18 -6.66 -0.27 -12.65
C LEU A 18 -6.34 0.78 -11.58
N THR A 19 -5.13 0.73 -11.01
CA THR A 19 -4.65 1.78 -10.09
C THR A 19 -4.62 3.13 -10.78
N VAL A 20 -4.06 3.23 -11.97
CA VAL A 20 -4.00 4.46 -12.79
C VAL A 20 -5.42 4.96 -13.11
N ALA A 21 -6.36 4.09 -13.50
CA ALA A 21 -7.75 4.47 -13.73
C ALA A 21 -8.38 5.11 -12.47
N SER A 22 -8.07 4.58 -11.27
CA SER A 22 -8.56 5.16 -10.02
C SER A 22 -7.93 6.51 -9.68
N ILE A 23 -6.68 6.74 -10.08
CA ILE A 23 -6.02 8.06 -9.96
C ILE A 23 -6.69 9.08 -10.90
N MET A 24 -7.02 8.69 -12.13
CA MET A 24 -7.80 9.55 -13.05
C MET A 24 -9.21 9.88 -12.51
N GLY A 25 -9.78 9.01 -11.67
CA GLY A 25 -11.08 9.21 -11.02
C GLY A 25 -11.06 10.05 -9.75
N GLN A 26 -9.92 10.59 -9.32
CA GLN A 26 -9.82 11.39 -8.09
C GLN A 26 -10.64 12.68 -8.18
N LYS A 27 -11.29 13.05 -7.08
CA LYS A 27 -12.03 14.32 -6.93
C LYS A 27 -11.15 15.48 -6.45
N CYS A 28 -9.86 15.22 -6.26
CA CYS A 28 -8.85 16.25 -6.02
C CYS A 28 -8.47 16.92 -7.36
N PRO A 29 -8.32 18.26 -7.42
CA PRO A 29 -7.80 18.93 -8.60
C PRO A 29 -6.42 18.36 -9.01
N PHE A 30 -6.23 18.11 -10.31
CA PHE A 30 -4.98 17.51 -10.80
C PHE A 30 -3.73 18.38 -10.58
N GLU A 31 -3.90 19.69 -10.43
CA GLU A 31 -2.84 20.63 -10.06
C GLU A 31 -2.42 20.53 -8.57
N ASP A 32 -3.19 19.87 -7.73
CA ASP A 32 -2.89 19.72 -6.29
C ASP A 32 -2.08 18.47 -5.96
N PHE A 33 -1.79 17.63 -6.96
CA PHE A 33 -0.94 16.45 -6.75
C PHE A 33 -0.09 16.10 -7.97
N GLU A 34 0.98 15.38 -7.74
CA GLU A 34 1.75 14.65 -8.74
C GLU A 34 1.78 13.17 -8.42
N VAL A 35 2.07 12.34 -9.42
CA VAL A 35 2.25 10.89 -9.26
C VAL A 35 3.65 10.50 -9.68
N ILE A 36 4.33 9.72 -8.85
CA ILE A 36 5.66 9.22 -9.16
C ILE A 36 5.60 7.69 -9.23
N PHE A 37 5.71 7.18 -10.43
CA PHE A 37 5.81 5.76 -10.69
C PHE A 37 7.28 5.35 -10.64
N ALA A 38 7.66 4.55 -9.65
CA ALA A 38 9.00 3.96 -9.54
C ALA A 38 8.96 2.53 -10.07
N ASN A 39 9.32 2.36 -11.34
CA ASN A 39 9.39 1.05 -11.98
C ASN A 39 10.70 0.35 -11.61
N ASP A 40 10.58 -0.66 -10.75
CA ASP A 40 11.69 -1.43 -10.15
C ASP A 40 12.15 -2.58 -11.07
N GLY A 41 12.39 -2.29 -12.35
CA GLY A 41 12.91 -3.25 -13.32
C GLY A 41 11.86 -4.22 -13.87
N SER A 42 10.61 -3.78 -14.10
CA SER A 42 9.57 -4.61 -14.69
C SER A 42 9.90 -5.06 -16.12
N THR A 43 9.47 -6.27 -16.47
CA THR A 43 9.65 -6.91 -17.79
C THR A 43 8.33 -7.26 -18.49
N ASP A 44 7.19 -6.85 -17.91
CA ASP A 44 5.83 -7.20 -18.36
C ASP A 44 5.17 -6.14 -19.28
N GLY A 45 5.96 -5.16 -19.77
CA GLY A 45 5.47 -4.04 -20.57
C GLY A 45 5.06 -2.80 -19.74
N THR A 46 5.27 -2.80 -18.42
CA THR A 46 4.98 -1.66 -17.53
C THR A 46 5.72 -0.39 -17.99
N GLU A 47 7.00 -0.50 -18.33
CA GLU A 47 7.79 0.66 -18.80
C GLU A 47 7.21 1.27 -20.07
N GLU A 48 6.89 0.42 -21.06
CA GLU A 48 6.29 0.87 -22.32
C GLU A 48 4.92 1.53 -22.10
N PHE A 49 4.08 0.93 -21.24
CA PHE A 49 2.79 1.50 -20.89
C PHE A 49 2.93 2.90 -20.28
N LEU A 50 3.79 3.07 -19.26
CA LEU A 50 3.98 4.36 -18.59
C LEU A 50 4.60 5.41 -19.52
N ARG A 51 5.51 5.03 -20.42
CA ARG A 51 6.17 5.93 -21.39
C ARG A 51 5.21 6.42 -22.48
N ASN A 52 4.32 5.55 -22.95
CA ASN A 52 3.45 5.84 -24.09
C ASN A 52 2.08 6.40 -23.66
N SER A 53 1.78 6.42 -22.36
CA SER A 53 0.52 6.96 -21.83
C SER A 53 0.61 8.48 -21.64
N SER A 54 -0.56 9.12 -21.73
CA SER A 54 -0.74 10.52 -21.35
C SER A 54 -1.84 10.60 -20.31
N PHE A 55 -1.50 11.04 -19.12
CA PHE A 55 -2.46 11.15 -18.00
C PHE A 55 -2.85 12.62 -17.77
N PRO A 56 -4.06 12.90 -17.24
CA PRO A 56 -4.54 14.26 -17.01
C PRO A 56 -3.88 14.97 -15.81
N PHE A 57 -3.07 14.24 -15.02
CA PHE A 57 -2.35 14.73 -13.85
C PHE A 57 -0.84 14.82 -14.11
N ASN A 58 -0.11 15.59 -13.32
CA ASN A 58 1.35 15.62 -13.37
C ASN A 58 1.91 14.28 -12.93
N TYR A 59 2.83 13.70 -13.70
CA TYR A 59 3.47 12.44 -13.34
C TYR A 59 4.92 12.35 -13.81
N ARG A 60 5.65 11.49 -13.12
CA ARG A 60 7.01 11.07 -13.47
C ARG A 60 7.11 9.56 -13.44
N CYS A 61 7.89 9.02 -14.36
CA CYS A 61 8.24 7.60 -14.41
C CYS A 61 9.74 7.48 -14.23
N ILE A 62 10.14 6.79 -13.16
CA ILE A 62 11.54 6.50 -12.88
C ILE A 62 11.74 5.00 -13.10
N HIS A 63 12.75 4.65 -13.89
CA HIS A 63 13.09 3.27 -14.17
C HIS A 63 14.44 2.95 -13.53
N SER A 64 14.50 1.87 -12.76
CA SER A 64 15.72 1.38 -12.13
C SER A 64 15.86 -0.13 -12.29
N GLU A 65 17.04 -0.65 -12.01
CA GLU A 65 17.19 -2.08 -11.77
C GLU A 65 16.41 -2.45 -10.49
N ASN A 66 16.01 -3.73 -10.39
CA ASN A 66 15.24 -4.21 -9.24
C ASN A 66 16.05 -4.11 -7.94
N LYS A 67 15.70 -3.13 -7.12
CA LYS A 67 16.25 -2.87 -5.78
C LYS A 67 15.31 -3.25 -4.65
N GLY A 68 14.11 -3.73 -4.98
CA GLY A 68 13.04 -3.98 -4.03
C GLY A 68 12.26 -2.72 -3.64
N ARG A 69 11.21 -2.92 -2.85
CA ARG A 69 10.25 -1.85 -2.49
C ARG A 69 10.89 -0.66 -1.79
N ALA A 70 11.84 -0.92 -0.88
CA ALA A 70 12.56 0.13 -0.17
C ALA A 70 13.32 1.04 -1.15
N GLY A 71 14.13 0.46 -2.04
CA GLY A 71 14.89 1.20 -3.04
C GLY A 71 13.99 1.95 -4.03
N ALA A 72 12.92 1.31 -4.51
CA ALA A 72 11.96 1.96 -5.41
C ALA A 72 11.26 3.16 -4.73
N ARG A 73 10.84 3.03 -3.45
CA ARG A 73 10.27 4.16 -2.72
C ARG A 73 11.27 5.27 -2.49
N ASN A 74 12.53 4.98 -2.14
CA ASN A 74 13.56 5.99 -1.92
C ASN A 74 13.81 6.83 -3.17
N ILE A 75 13.99 6.20 -4.33
CA ILE A 75 14.17 6.91 -5.60
C ILE A 75 12.96 7.81 -5.92
N ALA A 76 11.74 7.33 -5.65
CA ALA A 76 10.54 8.14 -5.84
C ALA A 76 10.48 9.33 -4.87
N ILE A 77 10.84 9.15 -3.60
CA ILE A 77 10.88 10.21 -2.57
C ILE A 77 11.87 11.30 -2.96
N GLU A 78 13.06 10.94 -3.44
CA GLU A 78 14.08 11.89 -3.89
C GLU A 78 13.55 12.81 -5.01
N SER A 79 12.73 12.26 -5.91
CA SER A 79 12.16 13.01 -7.02
C SER A 79 10.86 13.74 -6.71
N ALA A 80 10.26 13.52 -5.54
CA ALA A 80 9.03 14.17 -5.12
C ALA A 80 9.23 15.68 -4.86
N GLU A 81 8.35 16.51 -5.41
CA GLU A 81 8.43 17.98 -5.28
C GLU A 81 7.55 18.53 -4.14
N ASN A 82 6.61 17.75 -3.66
CA ASN A 82 5.65 18.24 -2.67
C ASN A 82 6.03 17.85 -1.22
N GLU A 83 5.55 18.62 -0.26
CA GLU A 83 5.85 18.47 1.16
C GLU A 83 5.19 17.24 1.81
N ILE A 84 4.10 16.75 1.22
CA ILE A 84 3.38 15.57 1.71
C ILE A 84 3.55 14.44 0.72
N LEU A 85 3.95 13.28 1.22
CA LEU A 85 3.97 12.04 0.47
C LEU A 85 2.73 11.21 0.82
N ILE A 86 2.14 10.57 -0.18
CA ILE A 86 1.17 9.49 0.03
C ILE A 86 1.72 8.25 -0.65
N PHE A 87 1.92 7.18 0.11
CA PHE A 87 2.33 5.87 -0.42
C PHE A 87 1.10 5.06 -0.79
N SER A 88 1.14 4.44 -1.96
CA SER A 88 0.16 3.43 -2.39
C SER A 88 0.84 2.38 -3.26
N ASP A 89 0.35 1.14 -3.21
CA ASP A 89 0.87 0.07 -4.07
C ASP A 89 0.23 0.10 -5.47
N ASP A 90 0.91 -0.54 -6.44
CA ASP A 90 0.50 -0.64 -7.85
C ASP A 90 -0.69 -1.58 -8.10
N ASP A 91 -1.24 -2.18 -7.05
CA ASP A 91 -2.41 -3.04 -7.05
C ASP A 91 -3.53 -2.54 -6.10
N CYS A 92 -3.60 -1.22 -5.90
CA CYS A 92 -4.62 -0.58 -5.09
C CYS A 92 -5.53 0.32 -5.93
N ILE A 93 -6.84 0.09 -5.90
CA ILE A 93 -7.84 1.01 -6.45
C ILE A 93 -8.13 2.07 -5.38
N LEU A 94 -7.84 3.32 -5.67
CA LEU A 94 -8.03 4.43 -4.74
C LEU A 94 -9.50 4.86 -4.73
N HIS A 95 -10.07 5.10 -3.55
CA HIS A 95 -11.39 5.74 -3.43
C HIS A 95 -11.36 7.13 -4.10
N PRO A 96 -12.43 7.59 -4.77
CA PRO A 96 -12.42 8.90 -5.44
C PRO A 96 -12.03 10.09 -4.55
N MET A 97 -12.22 10.00 -3.24
CA MET A 97 -11.83 11.01 -2.26
C MET A 97 -10.48 10.75 -1.58
N PHE A 98 -9.73 9.73 -1.99
CA PHE A 98 -8.52 9.26 -1.31
C PHE A 98 -7.50 10.39 -1.05
N ILE A 99 -7.09 11.11 -2.09
CA ILE A 99 -6.12 12.21 -1.98
C ILE A 99 -6.71 13.36 -1.15
N THR A 100 -7.97 13.70 -1.37
CA THR A 100 -8.66 14.78 -0.63
C THR A 100 -8.70 14.51 0.86
N GLU A 101 -9.01 13.28 1.29
CA GLU A 101 -9.09 12.91 2.70
C GLU A 101 -7.70 12.88 3.36
N HIS A 102 -6.67 12.40 2.68
CA HIS A 102 -5.29 12.55 3.18
C HIS A 102 -4.89 14.01 3.37
N LEU A 103 -5.17 14.88 2.38
CA LEU A 103 -4.89 16.31 2.48
C LEU A 103 -5.64 16.98 3.62
N LYS A 104 -6.90 16.61 3.86
CA LYS A 104 -7.71 17.13 4.96
C LYS A 104 -7.05 16.84 6.31
N GLU A 105 -6.63 15.59 6.53
CA GLU A 105 -5.94 15.19 7.74
C GLU A 105 -4.63 15.97 7.95
N GLN A 106 -3.84 16.18 6.92
CA GLN A 106 -2.57 16.92 6.98
C GLN A 106 -2.77 18.42 7.21
N ARG A 107 -3.88 19.00 6.74
CA ARG A 107 -4.20 20.42 6.96
C ARG A 107 -4.56 20.73 8.41
N GLU A 108 -5.13 19.78 9.13
CA GLU A 108 -5.44 19.93 10.54
C GLU A 108 -4.17 19.95 11.41
N ALA A 109 -3.26 19.01 11.18
CA ALA A 109 -1.95 18.93 11.80
C ALA A 109 -1.07 17.95 11.01
N LEU A 110 0.24 18.19 10.94
CA LEU A 110 1.17 17.23 10.37
C LEU A 110 1.18 15.93 11.20
N LYS A 111 0.91 14.80 10.53
CA LYS A 111 0.81 13.49 11.17
C LYS A 111 1.06 12.38 10.14
N ILE A 112 1.28 11.17 10.60
CA ILE A 112 1.31 9.97 9.78
C ILE A 112 -0.14 9.48 9.71
N VAL A 113 -0.71 9.48 8.52
CA VAL A 113 -2.11 9.12 8.27
C VAL A 113 -2.17 7.74 7.67
N HIS A 114 -2.62 6.74 8.43
CA HIS A 114 -3.01 5.46 7.86
C HIS A 114 -4.43 5.55 7.34
N GLY A 115 -4.62 5.35 6.03
CA GLY A 115 -5.94 5.25 5.40
C GLY A 115 -6.43 3.80 5.38
N ARG A 116 -7.76 3.60 5.44
CA ARG A 116 -8.35 2.25 5.45
C ARG A 116 -8.04 1.46 4.19
N ILE A 117 -7.57 0.23 4.34
CA ILE A 117 -7.31 -0.70 3.24
C ILE A 117 -8.38 -1.79 3.19
N HIS A 118 -9.26 -1.72 2.20
CA HIS A 118 -10.19 -2.79 1.87
C HIS A 118 -9.50 -3.86 1.03
N ASN A 119 -10.04 -5.09 1.02
CA ASN A 119 -9.42 -6.21 0.35
C ASN A 119 -10.37 -6.89 -0.64
N LEU A 120 -10.11 -6.75 -1.94
CA LEU A 120 -10.81 -7.41 -3.02
C LEU A 120 -10.32 -8.86 -3.18
N SER A 121 -10.51 -9.67 -2.14
CA SER A 121 -9.95 -11.01 -2.04
C SER A 121 -10.45 -12.00 -3.09
N TYR A 122 -11.58 -11.71 -3.73
CA TYR A 122 -12.13 -12.53 -4.83
C TYR A 122 -11.32 -12.40 -6.12
N LEU A 123 -10.49 -11.35 -6.27
CA LEU A 123 -9.62 -11.16 -7.44
C LEU A 123 -8.28 -11.90 -7.33
N LYS A 124 -8.00 -12.56 -6.21
CA LYS A 124 -6.72 -13.24 -5.97
C LYS A 124 -6.37 -14.35 -6.96
N PHE A 125 -7.38 -14.89 -7.64
CA PHE A 125 -7.22 -16.01 -8.58
C PHE A 125 -6.70 -15.56 -9.95
N PHE A 126 -6.84 -14.27 -10.28
CA PHE A 126 -6.50 -13.74 -11.60
C PHE A 126 -5.08 -13.19 -11.64
N GLU A 127 -4.34 -13.58 -12.67
CA GLU A 127 -3.14 -12.89 -13.11
C GLU A 127 -3.52 -11.54 -13.72
N ASP A 128 -4.54 -11.54 -14.57
CA ASP A 128 -5.16 -10.31 -15.10
C ASP A 128 -6.62 -10.21 -14.64
N PRO A 129 -6.94 -9.36 -13.65
CA PRO A 129 -8.29 -9.17 -13.13
C PRO A 129 -9.21 -8.36 -14.04
N THR A 130 -8.71 -7.85 -15.18
CA THR A 130 -9.51 -7.08 -16.15
C THR A 130 -10.17 -7.97 -17.20
N ASN A 131 -9.50 -9.02 -17.63
CA ASN A 131 -9.96 -9.94 -18.67
C ASN A 131 -10.26 -11.36 -18.18
N GLY A 132 -9.93 -11.65 -16.90
CA GLY A 132 -10.21 -12.95 -16.28
C GLY A 132 -9.16 -14.03 -16.55
N THR A 133 -7.93 -13.67 -16.96
CA THR A 133 -6.82 -14.61 -17.06
C THR A 133 -6.41 -15.07 -15.66
N PHE A 134 -6.49 -16.39 -15.42
CA PHE A 134 -6.11 -17.01 -14.15
C PHE A 134 -4.61 -17.23 -14.03
N TYR A 135 -4.09 -17.24 -12.80
CA TYR A 135 -2.77 -17.79 -12.55
C TYR A 135 -2.72 -19.28 -12.94
N PRO A 136 -1.67 -19.76 -13.65
CA PRO A 136 -1.59 -21.12 -14.16
C PRO A 136 -1.76 -22.23 -13.12
N ASP A 137 -1.27 -21.97 -11.89
CA ASP A 137 -1.24 -22.96 -10.79
C ASP A 137 -2.28 -22.68 -9.71
N CYS A 138 -3.28 -21.85 -9.99
CA CYS A 138 -4.26 -21.46 -8.99
C CYS A 138 -5.48 -22.38 -8.99
N ASP A 139 -5.64 -23.18 -7.92
CA ASP A 139 -6.91 -23.86 -7.68
C ASP A 139 -7.97 -22.85 -7.22
N THR A 140 -8.98 -22.65 -8.03
CA THR A 140 -10.05 -21.70 -7.74
C THR A 140 -11.09 -22.26 -6.77
N GLY A 141 -11.23 -23.59 -6.69
CA GLY A 141 -12.29 -24.25 -5.91
C GLY A 141 -13.72 -23.83 -6.31
N ARG A 142 -13.89 -23.10 -7.43
CA ARG A 142 -15.15 -22.52 -7.91
C ARG A 142 -15.21 -22.59 -9.45
N PRO A 143 -16.41 -22.61 -10.05
CA PRO A 143 -16.57 -22.49 -11.50
C PRO A 143 -15.93 -21.21 -12.04
N SER A 144 -15.08 -21.33 -13.05
CA SER A 144 -14.32 -20.22 -13.63
C SER A 144 -15.20 -19.14 -14.25
N ASP A 145 -16.30 -19.53 -14.90
CA ASP A 145 -17.26 -18.63 -15.52
C ASP A 145 -18.00 -17.71 -14.52
N LEU A 146 -18.18 -18.16 -13.27
CA LEU A 146 -18.72 -17.32 -12.21
C LEU A 146 -17.67 -16.31 -11.70
N LEU A 147 -16.41 -16.73 -11.61
CA LEU A 147 -15.32 -15.85 -11.16
C LEU A 147 -15.03 -14.75 -12.18
N VAL A 148 -15.00 -15.07 -13.47
CA VAL A 148 -14.76 -14.06 -14.53
C VAL A 148 -15.77 -12.91 -14.50
N LYS A 149 -17.02 -13.16 -14.10
CA LYS A 149 -18.03 -12.10 -13.91
C LYS A 149 -17.68 -11.09 -12.80
N MET A 150 -16.71 -11.43 -11.94
CA MET A 150 -16.23 -10.58 -10.86
C MET A 150 -15.04 -9.70 -11.28
N CYS A 151 -14.53 -9.85 -12.50
CA CYS A 151 -13.46 -8.99 -13.03
C CYS A 151 -13.87 -7.52 -13.02
N ILE A 152 -12.88 -6.66 -12.89
CA ILE A 152 -13.04 -5.20 -12.78
C ILE A 152 -12.42 -4.53 -14.00
N SER A 153 -13.16 -3.62 -14.61
CA SER A 153 -12.69 -2.78 -15.73
C SER A 153 -12.44 -1.34 -15.27
N GLU A 154 -11.73 -0.58 -16.10
CA GLU A 154 -11.59 0.87 -15.92
C GLU A 154 -12.95 1.59 -15.88
N LYS A 155 -13.93 1.09 -16.66
CA LYS A 155 -15.30 1.63 -16.64
C LYS A 155 -15.96 1.45 -15.28
N ASP A 156 -15.78 0.30 -14.63
CA ASP A 156 -16.30 0.05 -13.28
C ASP A 156 -15.71 1.04 -12.27
N ILE A 157 -14.43 1.38 -12.41
CA ILE A 157 -13.75 2.35 -11.55
C ILE A 157 -14.24 3.77 -11.78
N LEU A 158 -14.38 4.19 -13.04
CA LEU A 158 -14.64 5.58 -13.37
C LEU A 158 -16.14 5.95 -13.35
N GLN A 159 -17.06 4.99 -13.58
CA GLN A 159 -18.48 5.25 -13.76
C GLN A 159 -19.37 4.57 -12.71
N ASP A 160 -18.97 3.39 -12.21
CA ASP A 160 -19.81 2.55 -11.35
C ASP A 160 -19.09 2.18 -10.03
N PHE A 161 -18.19 3.05 -9.54
CA PHE A 161 -17.29 2.78 -8.42
C PHE A 161 -18.01 2.19 -7.19
N GLU A 162 -19.06 2.86 -6.69
CA GLU A 162 -19.75 2.45 -5.46
C GLU A 162 -20.42 1.08 -5.61
N ALA A 163 -21.01 0.79 -6.77
CA ALA A 163 -21.70 -0.48 -7.01
C ALA A 163 -20.72 -1.67 -7.18
N ARG A 164 -19.56 -1.41 -7.76
CA ARG A 164 -18.61 -2.45 -8.15
C ARG A 164 -17.46 -2.65 -7.17
N ILE A 165 -17.04 -1.59 -6.50
CA ILE A 165 -15.83 -1.54 -5.67
C ILE A 165 -16.12 -0.97 -4.29
N GLY A 166 -16.72 0.21 -4.20
CA GLY A 166 -16.94 0.96 -2.95
C GLY A 166 -17.81 0.22 -1.94
N SER A 167 -18.71 -0.65 -2.39
CA SER A 167 -19.52 -1.52 -1.52
C SER A 167 -18.71 -2.63 -0.82
N CYS A 168 -17.45 -2.86 -1.20
CA CYS A 168 -16.58 -3.84 -0.51
C CYS A 168 -16.10 -3.29 0.83
N THR A 169 -16.56 -3.91 1.92
CA THR A 169 -16.15 -3.56 3.30
C THR A 169 -15.17 -4.55 3.91
N LYS A 170 -14.70 -5.53 3.12
CA LYS A 170 -13.81 -6.57 3.63
C LYS A 170 -12.43 -6.01 3.91
N VAL A 171 -11.94 -6.20 5.12
CA VAL A 171 -10.59 -5.85 5.56
C VAL A 171 -9.81 -7.08 6.01
N THR A 172 -8.48 -6.98 6.06
CA THR A 172 -7.64 -8.04 6.61
C THR A 172 -7.66 -8.01 8.14
N PRO A 173 -7.27 -9.10 8.84
CA PRO A 173 -7.04 -9.05 10.28
C PRO A 173 -6.02 -7.99 10.68
N PHE A 174 -4.97 -7.79 9.88
CA PHE A 174 -3.94 -6.78 10.13
C PHE A 174 -4.50 -5.35 10.06
N GLU A 175 -5.40 -5.06 9.12
CA GLU A 175 -6.09 -3.75 9.04
C GLU A 175 -6.93 -3.48 10.29
N ARG A 176 -7.57 -4.52 10.87
CA ARG A 176 -8.31 -4.39 12.13
C ARG A 176 -7.38 -4.07 13.30
N VAL A 177 -6.19 -4.68 13.37
CA VAL A 177 -5.17 -4.33 14.36
C VAL A 177 -4.83 -2.85 14.26
N THR A 178 -4.52 -2.38 13.06
CA THR A 178 -4.18 -0.98 12.80
C THR A 178 -5.29 -0.01 13.25
N GLU A 179 -6.54 -0.30 12.88
CA GLU A 179 -7.69 0.50 13.32
C GLU A 179 -7.78 0.57 14.85
N ILE A 180 -7.66 -0.56 15.55
CA ILE A 180 -7.74 -0.62 17.01
C ILE A 180 -6.59 0.18 17.64
N LEU A 181 -5.34 -0.04 17.21
CA LEU A 181 -4.18 0.65 17.78
C LEU A 181 -4.28 2.17 17.64
N LEU A 182 -4.70 2.67 16.49
CA LEU A 182 -4.78 4.10 16.22
C LEU A 182 -6.04 4.79 16.79
N THR A 183 -7.07 4.04 17.16
CA THR A 183 -8.28 4.59 17.77
C THR A 183 -8.31 4.46 19.29
N GLN A 184 -7.43 3.66 19.88
CA GLN A 184 -7.28 3.53 21.33
C GLN A 184 -6.12 4.42 21.83
N HIS A 185 -6.38 5.29 22.77
CA HIS A 185 -5.46 6.36 23.20
C HIS A 185 -4.20 5.90 23.95
N ASN A 186 -3.99 4.63 24.21
CA ASN A 186 -2.88 4.09 25.01
C ASN A 186 -1.99 3.11 24.23
N SER A 187 -2.02 3.13 22.90
CA SER A 187 -1.17 2.24 22.10
C SER A 187 0.30 2.60 22.25
N THR A 188 1.14 1.60 22.44
CA THR A 188 2.61 1.71 22.45
C THR A 188 3.23 1.16 21.15
N ALA A 189 2.40 0.88 20.15
CA ALA A 189 2.79 0.25 18.89
C ALA A 189 2.14 0.87 17.66
N ASP A 190 1.86 2.17 17.67
CA ASP A 190 1.30 2.89 16.51
C ASP A 190 2.11 2.68 15.23
N TRP A 191 3.41 2.37 15.38
CA TRP A 191 4.32 2.08 14.28
C TRP A 191 3.85 0.92 13.39
N VAL A 192 3.08 -0.04 13.92
CA VAL A 192 2.50 -1.16 13.18
C VAL A 192 1.55 -0.67 12.07
N SER A 193 1.03 0.54 12.19
CA SER A 193 0.11 1.13 11.23
C SER A 193 0.78 1.72 9.99
N PHE A 194 2.10 1.89 9.96
CA PHE A 194 2.76 2.39 8.77
C PHE A 194 2.73 1.32 7.67
N ASN A 195 1.95 1.55 6.64
CA ASN A 195 1.76 0.61 5.53
C ASN A 195 2.05 1.31 4.19
N GLY A 196 3.01 0.77 3.44
CA GLY A 196 3.39 1.32 2.14
C GLY A 196 2.26 1.32 1.08
N GLY A 197 1.14 0.66 1.35
CA GLY A 197 -0.03 0.63 0.47
C GLY A 197 -1.06 1.72 0.76
N ASN A 198 -1.01 2.41 1.94
CA ASN A 198 -1.91 3.53 2.23
C ASN A 198 -1.42 4.34 3.43
N THR A 199 -0.37 5.13 3.25
CA THR A 199 0.12 6.04 4.30
C THR A 199 0.44 7.42 3.74
N GLY A 200 -0.14 8.45 4.34
CA GLY A 200 0.20 9.85 4.10
C GLY A 200 1.15 10.38 5.19
N VAL A 201 2.25 11.06 4.80
CA VAL A 201 3.28 11.50 5.75
C VAL A 201 4.03 12.74 5.23
N PRO A 202 4.46 13.68 6.09
CA PRO A 202 5.38 14.74 5.68
C PRO A 202 6.69 14.18 5.12
N LYS A 203 7.10 14.65 3.93
CA LYS A 203 8.35 14.23 3.26
C LYS A 203 9.55 14.40 4.18
N GLN A 204 9.64 15.55 4.84
CA GLN A 204 10.72 15.87 5.78
C GLN A 204 10.91 14.78 6.85
N TRP A 205 9.84 14.15 7.35
CA TRP A 205 9.98 13.12 8.39
C TRP A 205 10.60 11.83 7.85
N ILE A 206 10.31 11.47 6.61
CA ILE A 206 10.99 10.35 5.94
C ILE A 206 12.47 10.66 5.70
N GLU A 207 12.79 11.90 5.30
CA GLU A 207 14.18 12.35 5.10
C GLU A 207 14.95 12.39 6.43
N GLU A 208 14.35 12.93 7.51
CA GLU A 208 14.92 12.91 8.86
C GLU A 208 15.19 11.48 9.37
N ALA A 209 14.32 10.53 9.01
CA ALA A 209 14.52 9.13 9.32
C ALA A 209 15.59 8.44 8.45
N GLY A 210 16.08 9.09 7.39
CA GLY A 210 17.11 8.56 6.49
C GLY A 210 16.58 7.68 5.35
N GLY A 211 15.28 7.78 4.99
CA GLY A 211 14.66 6.97 3.94
C GLY A 211 14.34 5.53 4.39
N PHE A 212 13.79 4.72 3.49
CA PHE A 212 13.54 3.30 3.72
C PHE A 212 14.87 2.52 3.77
N ASP A 213 14.94 1.49 4.62
CA ASP A 213 16.14 0.64 4.73
C ASP A 213 16.22 -0.34 3.54
N GLU A 214 17.14 -0.08 2.61
CA GLU A 214 17.34 -0.89 1.41
C GLU A 214 17.94 -2.28 1.69
N ASN A 215 18.44 -2.54 2.92
CA ASN A 215 18.94 -3.87 3.29
C ASN A 215 17.82 -4.93 3.40
N PHE A 216 16.53 -4.53 3.39
CA PHE A 216 15.44 -5.49 3.17
C PHE A 216 15.51 -6.14 1.78
N GLY A 217 16.20 -5.50 0.82
CA GLY A 217 16.42 -6.03 -0.52
C GLY A 217 15.11 -6.25 -1.29
N THR A 218 15.10 -7.30 -2.11
CA THR A 218 13.93 -7.68 -2.93
C THR A 218 12.95 -8.62 -2.20
N THR A 219 13.27 -9.05 -0.98
CA THR A 219 12.41 -9.91 -0.18
C THR A 219 11.19 -9.13 0.32
N TRP A 220 10.02 -9.74 0.26
CA TRP A 220 8.78 -9.06 0.64
C TRP A 220 8.61 -8.94 2.15
N GLY A 221 8.28 -7.73 2.60
CA GLY A 221 7.70 -7.42 3.91
C GLY A 221 8.61 -6.63 4.85
N CYS A 222 7.98 -5.97 5.80
CA CYS A 222 8.53 -5.26 6.96
C CYS A 222 9.35 -4.00 6.69
N GLU A 223 9.68 -3.63 5.45
CA GLU A 223 10.39 -2.39 5.15
C GLU A 223 9.58 -1.13 5.52
N ASP A 224 8.26 -1.23 5.42
CA ASP A 224 7.31 -0.20 5.81
C ASP A 224 7.10 -0.15 7.34
N LEU A 225 6.92 -1.30 7.98
CA LEU A 225 6.82 -1.40 9.44
C LEU A 225 8.08 -0.86 10.15
N GLU A 226 9.25 -1.13 9.59
CA GLU A 226 10.54 -0.63 10.10
C GLU A 226 10.62 0.91 9.97
N MET A 227 10.15 1.48 8.87
CA MET A 227 10.01 2.92 8.73
C MET A 227 9.07 3.50 9.79
N GLY A 228 7.92 2.88 9.98
CA GLY A 228 6.98 3.23 11.05
C GLY A 228 7.61 3.22 12.43
N TYR A 229 8.41 2.18 12.72
CA TYR A 229 9.12 2.03 14.00
C TYR A 229 10.09 3.19 14.26
N ARG A 230 10.89 3.59 13.25
CA ARG A 230 11.78 4.76 13.37
C ARG A 230 11.01 6.05 13.60
N LEU A 231 9.95 6.30 12.84
CA LEU A 231 9.11 7.50 12.98
C LEU A 231 8.43 7.56 14.34
N TYR A 232 7.98 6.41 14.88
CA TYR A 232 7.43 6.31 16.22
C TYR A 232 8.50 6.66 17.28
N GLY A 233 9.72 6.14 17.15
CA GLY A 233 10.86 6.48 17.99
C GLY A 233 11.24 7.98 17.95
N MET A 234 10.93 8.66 16.86
CA MET A 234 11.07 10.12 16.69
C MET A 234 9.87 10.90 17.27
N ASN A 235 8.96 10.26 17.98
CA ASN A 235 7.73 10.84 18.54
C ASN A 235 6.80 11.47 17.50
N LYS A 236 6.81 11.00 16.27
CA LYS A 236 5.86 11.44 15.24
C LYS A 236 4.47 10.88 15.56
N LYS A 237 3.43 11.67 15.27
CA LYS A 237 2.04 11.29 15.58
C LYS A 237 1.43 10.48 14.46
N PHE A 238 0.70 9.42 14.81
CA PHE A 238 -0.05 8.57 13.92
C PHE A 238 -1.55 8.81 14.08
N THR A 239 -2.32 8.60 13.02
CA THR A 239 -3.77 8.69 13.03
C THR A 239 -4.39 7.75 12.01
N TYR A 240 -5.64 7.34 12.26
CA TYR A 240 -6.44 6.53 11.36
C TYR A 240 -7.47 7.39 10.64
N SER A 241 -7.49 7.32 9.31
CA SER A 241 -8.49 7.99 8.48
C SER A 241 -9.32 6.97 7.69
N PRO A 242 -10.50 6.58 8.16
CA PRO A 242 -11.33 5.59 7.47
C PRO A 242 -11.85 6.07 6.11
N CYS A 243 -11.86 7.39 5.87
CA CYS A 243 -12.31 7.99 4.62
C CYS A 243 -11.21 8.05 3.55
N ALA A 244 -9.93 8.04 3.94
CA ALA A 244 -8.80 7.94 3.03
C ALA A 244 -8.62 6.47 2.59
N ALA A 245 -9.65 5.90 1.96
CA ALA A 245 -9.73 4.47 1.70
C ALA A 245 -9.14 4.07 0.35
N ASN A 246 -8.57 2.87 0.29
CA ASN A 246 -8.26 2.19 -0.97
C ASN A 246 -8.66 0.71 -0.93
N TYR A 247 -8.57 0.03 -2.06
CA TYR A 247 -9.06 -1.33 -2.28
C TYR A 247 -7.95 -2.16 -2.91
N HIS A 248 -7.26 -2.94 -2.10
CA HIS A 248 -6.18 -3.81 -2.57
C HIS A 248 -6.73 -4.95 -3.44
N ILE A 249 -6.25 -5.04 -4.67
CA ILE A 249 -6.54 -6.11 -5.61
C ILE A 249 -5.69 -7.31 -5.24
N SER A 250 -6.24 -8.20 -4.41
CA SER A 250 -5.51 -9.39 -3.95
C SER A 250 -4.94 -10.19 -5.10
N HIS A 251 -3.77 -10.75 -4.89
CA HIS A 251 -3.11 -11.61 -5.87
C HIS A 251 -2.49 -12.85 -5.20
N TYR A 252 -2.28 -13.89 -5.99
CA TYR A 252 -1.67 -15.12 -5.53
C TYR A 252 -0.18 -14.92 -5.27
N ARG A 253 0.34 -15.44 -4.14
CA ARG A 253 1.75 -15.42 -3.76
C ARG A 253 2.19 -16.80 -3.28
N LYS A 254 3.17 -17.42 -3.95
CA LYS A 254 3.65 -18.78 -3.62
C LYS A 254 4.49 -18.83 -2.33
N LYS A 255 5.19 -17.76 -1.94
CA LYS A 255 6.21 -17.77 -0.87
C LYS A 255 5.96 -16.80 0.30
N LEU A 256 4.75 -16.29 0.43
CA LEU A 256 4.41 -15.20 1.36
C LEU A 256 4.93 -15.40 2.79
N LYS A 257 4.68 -16.57 3.40
CA LYS A 257 5.06 -16.83 4.81
C LYS A 257 6.59 -16.93 5.02
N GLY A 258 7.33 -17.45 4.04
CA GLY A 258 8.79 -17.58 4.12
C GLY A 258 9.50 -16.24 4.01
N ASP A 259 9.08 -15.41 3.06
CA ASP A 259 9.64 -14.09 2.82
C ASP A 259 9.43 -13.19 4.04
N HIS A 260 8.19 -13.14 4.57
CA HIS A 260 7.86 -12.33 5.73
C HIS A 260 8.65 -12.74 6.98
N ARG A 261 8.90 -14.04 7.19
CA ARG A 261 9.69 -14.51 8.34
C ARG A 261 11.14 -14.04 8.29
N SER A 262 11.76 -14.03 7.11
CA SER A 262 13.16 -13.59 6.97
C SER A 262 13.31 -12.09 7.19
N THR A 263 12.39 -11.27 6.65
CA THR A 263 12.40 -9.82 6.84
C THR A 263 12.07 -9.42 8.27
N LEU A 264 11.14 -10.11 8.95
CA LEU A 264 10.87 -9.92 10.37
C LEU A 264 12.05 -10.29 11.25
N SER A 265 12.79 -11.37 10.92
CA SER A 265 14.01 -11.73 11.64
C SER A 265 15.06 -10.63 11.51
N TYR A 266 15.26 -10.08 10.30
CA TYR A 266 16.16 -8.94 10.10
C TYR A 266 15.73 -7.72 10.92
N PHE A 267 14.43 -7.39 10.93
CA PHE A 267 13.87 -6.27 11.70
C PHE A 267 14.11 -6.47 13.21
N TYR A 268 13.82 -7.67 13.74
CA TYR A 268 14.10 -7.99 15.15
C TYR A 268 15.58 -7.90 15.49
N GLU A 269 16.47 -8.47 14.66
CA GLU A 269 17.92 -8.43 14.90
C GLU A 269 18.45 -7.00 14.99
N LYS A 270 17.85 -6.07 14.23
CA LYS A 270 18.23 -4.65 14.21
C LYS A 270 17.88 -3.91 15.51
N TYR A 271 16.73 -4.21 16.13
CA TYR A 271 16.20 -3.44 17.26
C TYR A 271 16.08 -4.22 18.56
N LYS A 272 16.01 -5.54 18.52
CA LYS A 272 15.83 -6.45 19.67
C LYS A 272 14.60 -6.14 20.53
N ASP A 273 13.54 -5.63 19.90
CA ASP A 273 12.27 -5.35 20.57
C ASP A 273 11.32 -6.56 20.42
N GLU A 274 10.90 -7.09 21.57
CA GLU A 274 10.04 -8.29 21.65
C GLU A 274 8.66 -8.07 20.98
N LYS A 275 8.20 -6.82 20.84
CA LYS A 275 6.96 -6.50 20.10
C LYS A 275 7.04 -6.89 18.64
N ILE A 276 8.24 -6.87 18.04
CA ILE A 276 8.47 -7.31 16.66
C ILE A 276 8.24 -8.83 16.56
N LEU A 277 8.63 -9.61 17.57
CA LEU A 277 8.37 -11.06 17.58
C LEU A 277 6.88 -11.40 17.74
N GLN A 278 6.14 -10.60 18.52
CA GLN A 278 4.69 -10.78 18.64
C GLN A 278 3.97 -10.61 17.30
N LEU A 279 4.47 -9.73 16.43
CA LEU A 279 3.99 -9.58 15.07
C LEU A 279 4.18 -10.88 14.25
N GLN A 280 5.32 -11.58 14.42
CA GLN A 280 5.54 -12.88 13.78
C GLN A 280 4.54 -13.93 14.26
N ASP A 281 4.26 -13.98 15.55
CA ASP A 281 3.33 -14.96 16.09
C ASP A 281 1.88 -14.70 15.62
N PHE A 282 1.51 -13.43 15.41
CA PHE A 282 0.22 -13.07 14.82
C PHE A 282 0.14 -13.47 13.33
N VAL A 283 1.18 -13.20 12.54
CA VAL A 283 1.24 -13.58 11.11
C VAL A 283 1.26 -15.10 10.94
N ASP A 284 1.90 -15.83 11.84
CA ASP A 284 1.92 -17.30 11.87
C ASP A 284 0.62 -17.91 12.42
N GLU A 285 -0.36 -17.09 12.79
CA GLU A 285 -1.64 -17.52 13.37
C GLU A 285 -1.51 -18.30 14.71
N LYS A 286 -0.41 -18.07 15.45
CA LYS A 286 -0.17 -18.66 16.78
C LYS A 286 -0.91 -17.91 17.89
N ILE A 287 -1.17 -16.63 17.67
CA ILE A 287 -1.98 -15.79 18.54
C ILE A 287 -3.10 -15.16 17.74
N ASP A 288 -4.26 -14.96 18.37
CA ASP A 288 -5.40 -14.30 17.78
C ASP A 288 -5.27 -12.76 17.83
N LEU A 289 -6.23 -12.07 17.22
CA LEU A 289 -6.28 -10.60 17.17
C LEU A 289 -6.28 -10.00 18.58
N ASP A 290 -7.10 -10.51 19.49
CA ASP A 290 -7.27 -9.94 20.83
C ASP A 290 -5.98 -10.07 21.63
N LYS A 291 -5.33 -11.22 21.58
CA LYS A 291 -4.05 -11.45 22.27
C LYS A 291 -2.93 -10.59 21.69
N PHE A 292 -2.89 -10.43 20.37
CA PHE A 292 -1.89 -9.58 19.71
C PHE A 292 -2.07 -8.13 20.12
N VAL A 293 -3.30 -7.59 20.04
CA VAL A 293 -3.59 -6.20 20.43
C VAL A 293 -3.27 -5.96 21.90
N HIS A 294 -3.67 -6.86 22.82
CA HIS A 294 -3.35 -6.72 24.24
C HIS A 294 -1.85 -6.72 24.53
N GLY A 295 -1.05 -7.43 23.75
CA GLY A 295 0.41 -7.43 23.88
C GLY A 295 1.09 -6.13 23.40
N LEU A 296 0.36 -5.32 22.60
CA LEU A 296 0.86 -4.06 22.04
C LEU A 296 0.33 -2.81 22.76
N LEU A 297 -0.75 -2.94 23.55
CA LEU A 297 -1.28 -1.86 24.39
C LEU A 297 -0.56 -1.81 25.73
#